data_606aa20701d98d0f1f107e944a2aec4d
#
_entry.id   606aa20701d98d0f1f107e944a2aec4d
#
_cell.length_a   1.000
_cell.length_b   1.000
_cell.length_c   1.000
_cell.angle_alpha   90.00
_cell.angle_beta   90.00
_cell.angle_gamma   90.00
#
_symmetry.space_group_name_H-M   'P 1'
#
loop_
_entity.id
_entity.type
_entity.pdbx_description
1 polymer ?
#
loop_
_entity_poly.entity_id
_entity_poly.type
_entity_poly.pdbx_seq_one_letter_code
_entity_poly.pdbx_strand_id
1 'polypeptide(L)'
;LAAIIQGCGQDKPAQQQPAVATPVEKPASTLPSIPKEKLEYLWNNCDVIDYVFYTLPISMNVENPDAVKNALTHVASQPAPMLPQCKAIGRIFYQVKGENVLMADMYFSEGCTYYVFLENDKPAYANYITPQAVQYFNSVFSQAGITPEQLK
;
A
#
# COMPACT_ATOMS: atom_id res chain seq x y z
N LEU A 1 -2.83 8.64 -84.55
CA LEU A 1 -4.16 8.55 -83.97
C LEU A 1 -4.00 8.22 -82.49
N ALA A 2 -4.35 9.19 -81.65
CA ALA A 2 -4.31 9.11 -80.23
C ALA A 2 -5.55 8.39 -79.63
N ALA A 3 -5.32 7.59 -78.62
CA ALA A 3 -6.42 7.20 -77.72
C ALA A 3 -5.91 7.32 -76.26
N ILE A 4 -6.48 8.27 -75.54
CA ILE A 4 -6.32 8.53 -74.15
C ILE A 4 -7.33 7.66 -73.40
N ILE A 5 -6.88 6.85 -72.42
CA ILE A 5 -7.75 6.19 -71.48
C ILE A 5 -7.43 6.77 -70.10
N GLN A 6 -8.38 7.56 -69.58
CA GLN A 6 -8.42 8.04 -68.21
C GLN A 6 -8.85 6.91 -67.28
N GLY A 7 -7.96 6.51 -66.35
CA GLY A 7 -8.33 5.64 -65.22
C GLY A 7 -8.73 6.49 -64.03
N CYS A 8 -10.01 6.41 -63.63
CA CYS A 8 -10.50 6.97 -62.39
C CYS A 8 -9.97 6.17 -61.20
N GLY A 9 -9.11 6.81 -60.39
CA GLY A 9 -8.76 6.31 -59.10
C GLY A 9 -9.91 6.54 -58.10
N GLN A 10 -10.47 5.47 -57.55
CA GLN A 10 -11.41 5.56 -56.44
C GLN A 10 -10.63 5.66 -55.12
N ASP A 11 -10.65 6.84 -54.53
CA ASP A 11 -10.24 7.05 -53.15
C ASP A 11 -11.22 6.33 -52.21
N LYS A 12 -10.74 5.28 -51.54
CA LYS A 12 -11.45 4.69 -50.41
C LYS A 12 -11.29 5.62 -49.21
N PRO A 13 -12.39 6.04 -48.55
CA PRO A 13 -12.28 6.74 -47.28
C PRO A 13 -11.67 5.81 -46.23
N ALA A 14 -10.61 6.26 -45.59
CA ALA A 14 -10.05 5.60 -44.41
C ALA A 14 -11.10 5.55 -43.30
N GLN A 15 -11.49 4.35 -42.92
CA GLN A 15 -12.29 4.15 -41.72
C GLN A 15 -11.43 4.52 -40.53
N GLN A 16 -11.72 5.65 -39.89
CA GLN A 16 -11.22 5.99 -38.57
C GLN A 16 -11.76 4.95 -37.58
N GLN A 17 -10.88 4.08 -37.12
CA GLN A 17 -11.13 3.23 -35.97
C GLN A 17 -11.40 4.14 -34.78
N PRO A 18 -12.52 3.92 -34.00
CA PRO A 18 -12.73 4.66 -32.79
C PRO A 18 -11.57 4.39 -31.83
N ALA A 19 -10.93 5.46 -31.39
CA ALA A 19 -9.91 5.39 -30.35
C ALA A 19 -10.52 4.73 -29.12
N VAL A 20 -10.01 3.55 -28.75
CA VAL A 20 -10.34 2.90 -27.50
C VAL A 20 -9.83 3.83 -26.39
N ALA A 21 -10.75 4.45 -25.66
CA ALA A 21 -10.40 5.25 -24.49
C ALA A 21 -9.72 4.32 -23.49
N THR A 22 -8.41 4.49 -23.30
CA THR A 22 -7.68 3.87 -22.19
C THR A 22 -8.31 4.38 -20.90
N PRO A 23 -8.62 3.49 -19.92
CA PRO A 23 -9.09 3.93 -18.62
C PRO A 23 -8.07 4.90 -18.04
N VAL A 24 -8.51 6.11 -17.70
CA VAL A 24 -7.65 7.08 -17.00
C VAL A 24 -7.42 6.51 -15.60
N GLU A 25 -6.26 5.92 -15.41
CA GLU A 25 -5.84 5.42 -14.11
C GLU A 25 -5.76 6.61 -13.15
N LYS A 26 -6.52 6.53 -12.05
CA LYS A 26 -6.49 7.56 -11.02
C LYS A 26 -5.06 7.71 -10.51
N PRO A 27 -4.48 8.91 -10.51
CA PRO A 27 -3.09 9.08 -10.11
C PRO A 27 -2.88 8.64 -8.66
N ALA A 28 -1.73 8.01 -8.38
CA ALA A 28 -1.32 7.66 -7.03
C ALA A 28 -1.23 8.94 -6.16
N SER A 29 -1.77 8.88 -4.95
CA SER A 29 -1.58 9.94 -3.97
C SER A 29 -0.22 9.76 -3.29
N THR A 30 0.56 10.85 -3.19
CA THR A 30 1.86 10.85 -2.52
C THR A 30 1.75 11.56 -1.18
N LEU A 31 2.10 10.84 -0.10
CA LEU A 31 2.25 11.40 1.23
C LEU A 31 3.74 11.42 1.60
N PRO A 32 4.17 12.34 2.47
CA PRO A 32 5.55 12.32 2.98
C PRO A 32 5.81 11.07 3.83
N SER A 33 7.09 10.75 4.00
CA SER A 33 7.52 9.77 4.99
C SER A 33 7.18 10.24 6.41
N ILE A 34 6.89 9.31 7.32
CA ILE A 34 6.71 9.64 8.73
C ILE A 34 7.95 10.32 9.28
N PRO A 35 7.82 11.43 10.05
CA PRO A 35 8.95 12.09 10.67
C PRO A 35 9.74 11.15 11.59
N LYS A 36 11.06 11.25 11.53
CA LYS A 36 11.97 10.44 12.34
C LYS A 36 11.68 10.59 13.83
N GLU A 37 11.36 11.80 14.26
CA GLU A 37 11.05 12.13 15.66
C GLU A 37 9.85 11.36 16.21
N LYS A 38 8.86 11.07 15.36
CA LYS A 38 7.70 10.24 15.75
C LYS A 38 8.11 8.78 15.96
N LEU A 39 8.97 8.25 15.10
CA LEU A 39 9.50 6.88 15.27
C LEU A 39 10.45 6.79 16.48
N GLU A 40 11.28 7.81 16.73
CA GLU A 40 12.13 7.89 17.91
C GLU A 40 11.30 7.98 19.21
N TYR A 41 10.20 8.73 19.19
CA TYR A 41 9.27 8.77 20.31
C TYR A 41 8.69 7.38 20.61
N LEU A 42 8.23 6.67 19.59
CA LEU A 42 7.73 5.29 19.75
C LEU A 42 8.83 4.34 20.22
N TRP A 43 10.04 4.45 19.68
CA TRP A 43 11.18 3.63 20.08
C TRP A 43 11.49 3.71 21.57
N ASN A 44 11.32 4.91 22.13
CA ASN A 44 11.63 5.17 23.54
C ASN A 44 10.44 4.94 24.49
N ASN A 45 9.20 4.96 23.97
CA ASN A 45 8.03 5.02 24.85
C ASN A 45 6.95 3.96 24.52
N CYS A 46 6.94 3.39 23.31
CA CYS A 46 5.90 2.43 22.92
C CYS A 46 6.06 1.12 23.71
N ASP A 47 5.00 0.68 24.35
CA ASP A 47 4.96 -0.54 25.16
C ASP A 47 4.09 -1.65 24.55
N VAL A 48 3.13 -1.29 23.67
CA VAL A 48 2.26 -2.26 23.01
C VAL A 48 2.03 -1.86 21.55
N ILE A 49 2.04 -2.84 20.65
CA ILE A 49 1.59 -2.68 19.26
C ILE A 49 0.52 -3.73 18.98
N ASP A 50 -0.69 -3.27 18.69
CA ASP A 50 -1.81 -4.12 18.30
C ASP A 50 -2.04 -4.07 16.79
N TYR A 51 -2.19 -5.25 16.18
CA TYR A 51 -2.57 -5.41 14.78
C TYR A 51 -4.00 -5.96 14.71
N VAL A 52 -4.92 -5.16 14.24
CA VAL A 52 -6.33 -5.53 14.07
C VAL A 52 -6.62 -5.68 12.59
N PHE A 53 -6.81 -6.91 12.13
CA PHE A 53 -7.12 -7.21 10.74
C PHE A 53 -8.63 -7.18 10.49
N TYR A 54 -9.05 -6.62 9.36
CA TYR A 54 -10.48 -6.39 9.08
C TYR A 54 -11.23 -7.67 8.71
N THR A 55 -10.59 -8.54 7.94
CA THR A 55 -11.24 -9.74 7.37
C THR A 55 -10.47 -11.03 7.64
N LEU A 56 -9.29 -10.94 8.25
CA LEU A 56 -8.48 -12.12 8.57
C LEU A 56 -8.88 -12.70 9.93
N PRO A 57 -8.88 -14.04 10.08
CA PRO A 57 -9.28 -14.70 11.34
C PRO A 57 -8.16 -14.71 12.40
N ILE A 58 -7.33 -13.68 12.41
CA ILE A 58 -6.21 -13.51 13.37
C ILE A 58 -6.15 -12.09 13.89
N SER A 59 -5.52 -11.94 15.03
CA SER A 59 -5.04 -10.68 15.59
C SER A 59 -3.61 -10.87 16.10
N MET A 60 -2.85 -9.80 16.22
CA MET A 60 -1.50 -9.84 16.76
C MET A 60 -1.35 -8.76 17.82
N ASN A 61 -0.76 -9.13 18.94
CA ASN A 61 -0.40 -8.20 20.01
C ASN A 61 1.10 -8.37 20.29
N VAL A 62 1.81 -7.27 20.37
CA VAL A 62 3.25 -7.24 20.63
C VAL A 62 3.50 -6.39 21.86
N GLU A 63 3.90 -7.03 22.98
CA GLU A 63 4.13 -6.37 24.28
C GLU A 63 5.57 -6.51 24.77
N ASN A 64 6.33 -7.51 24.25
CA ASN A 64 7.72 -7.67 24.62
C ASN A 64 8.54 -6.48 24.11
N PRO A 65 9.36 -5.82 24.95
CA PRO A 65 10.11 -4.61 24.55
C PRO A 65 11.00 -4.79 23.33
N ASP A 66 11.68 -5.93 23.21
CA ASP A 66 12.56 -6.19 22.07
C ASP A 66 11.71 -6.46 20.80
N ALA A 67 10.58 -7.13 20.94
CA ALA A 67 9.65 -7.37 19.83
C ALA A 67 8.97 -6.07 19.37
N VAL A 68 8.61 -5.15 20.29
CA VAL A 68 8.11 -3.81 19.96
C VAL A 68 9.14 -3.04 19.16
N LYS A 69 10.40 -3.00 19.62
CA LYS A 69 11.48 -2.34 18.88
C LYS A 69 11.71 -2.96 17.50
N ASN A 70 11.68 -4.30 17.43
CA ASN A 70 11.80 -4.99 16.15
C ASN A 70 10.64 -4.60 15.21
N ALA A 71 9.40 -4.55 15.70
CA ALA A 71 8.25 -4.14 14.89
C ALA A 71 8.37 -2.70 14.37
N LEU A 72 8.97 -1.79 15.13
CA LEU A 72 9.24 -0.42 14.69
C LEU A 72 10.26 -0.35 13.56
N THR A 73 11.17 -1.32 13.45
CA THR A 73 12.12 -1.42 12.32
C THR A 73 11.47 -1.87 11.02
N HIS A 74 10.22 -2.31 11.06
CA HIS A 74 9.47 -2.71 9.86
C HIS A 74 9.11 -1.54 8.94
N VAL A 75 9.19 -0.32 9.43
CA VAL A 75 8.92 0.91 8.67
C VAL A 75 10.18 1.29 7.90
N ALA A 76 10.12 1.21 6.57
CA ALA A 76 11.22 1.68 5.72
C ALA A 76 11.30 3.22 5.75
N SER A 77 12.50 3.75 5.52
CA SER A 77 12.70 5.21 5.47
C SER A 77 12.12 5.88 4.21
N GLN A 78 11.77 5.08 3.21
CA GLN A 78 11.26 5.58 1.93
C GLN A 78 9.75 5.79 1.97
N PRO A 79 9.25 6.94 1.48
CA PRO A 79 7.82 7.16 1.32
C PRO A 79 7.26 6.21 0.26
N ALA A 80 6.03 5.77 0.46
CA ALA A 80 5.30 4.92 -0.47
C ALA A 80 4.16 5.68 -1.14
N PRO A 81 3.92 5.49 -2.46
CA PRO A 81 2.73 6.03 -3.09
C PRO A 81 1.50 5.25 -2.64
N MET A 82 0.41 5.96 -2.34
CA MET A 82 -0.88 5.33 -2.10
C MET A 82 -1.53 5.00 -3.44
N LEU A 83 -1.60 3.72 -3.77
CA LEU A 83 -2.17 3.26 -5.04
C LEU A 83 -3.68 3.02 -4.90
N PRO A 84 -4.51 3.49 -5.85
CA PRO A 84 -5.97 3.42 -5.73
C PRO A 84 -6.51 1.98 -5.72
N GLN A 85 -5.80 1.03 -6.30
CA GLN A 85 -6.18 -0.39 -6.31
C GLN A 85 -5.86 -1.12 -5.01
N CYS A 86 -5.00 -0.55 -4.16
CA CYS A 86 -4.60 -1.17 -2.89
C CYS A 86 -5.68 -0.99 -1.82
N LYS A 87 -5.88 -2.03 -1.02
CA LYS A 87 -6.81 -2.02 0.11
C LYS A 87 -6.05 -2.29 1.40
N ALA A 88 -6.42 -1.56 2.46
CA ALA A 88 -5.91 -1.85 3.79
C ALA A 88 -6.45 -3.19 4.29
N ILE A 89 -5.58 -4.05 4.80
CA ILE A 89 -5.97 -5.33 5.41
C ILE A 89 -6.22 -5.22 6.91
N GLY A 90 -5.81 -4.14 7.55
CA GLY A 90 -5.96 -3.94 8.98
C GLY A 90 -5.41 -2.60 9.42
N ARG A 91 -5.50 -2.37 10.72
CA ARG A 91 -4.98 -1.17 11.39
C ARG A 91 -4.05 -1.57 12.52
N ILE A 92 -2.97 -0.82 12.65
CA ILE A 92 -1.96 -0.97 13.69
C ILE A 92 -2.16 0.17 14.70
N PHE A 93 -2.19 -0.18 15.97
CA PHE A 93 -2.28 0.77 17.06
C PHE A 93 -0.97 0.73 17.86
N TYR A 94 -0.28 1.86 17.90
CA TYR A 94 0.93 2.04 18.71
C TYR A 94 0.52 2.69 20.03
N GLN A 95 0.79 2.00 21.14
CA GLN A 95 0.33 2.41 22.46
C GLN A 95 1.48 2.80 23.37
N VAL A 96 1.23 3.81 24.17
CA VAL A 96 2.08 4.25 25.28
C VAL A 96 1.22 4.36 26.52
N LYS A 97 1.52 3.59 27.55
CA LYS A 97 0.76 3.55 28.83
C LYS A 97 -0.74 3.35 28.63
N GLY A 98 -1.10 2.48 27.71
CA GLY A 98 -2.49 2.13 27.40
C GLY A 98 -3.23 3.10 26.50
N GLU A 99 -2.59 4.16 26.02
CA GLU A 99 -3.18 5.12 25.07
C GLU A 99 -2.65 4.94 23.65
N ASN A 100 -3.53 4.98 22.66
CA ASN A 100 -3.15 4.97 21.26
C ASN A 100 -2.54 6.32 20.88
N VAL A 101 -1.22 6.35 20.68
CA VAL A 101 -0.49 7.60 20.35
C VAL A 101 -0.24 7.75 18.85
N LEU A 102 -0.32 6.65 18.09
CA LEU A 102 -0.23 6.64 16.63
C LEU A 102 -1.01 5.46 16.08
N MET A 103 -1.58 5.62 14.91
CA MET A 103 -2.25 4.55 14.17
C MET A 103 -1.72 4.49 12.75
N ALA A 104 -1.73 3.30 12.15
CA ALA A 104 -1.40 3.11 10.75
C ALA A 104 -2.32 2.08 10.10
N ASP A 105 -2.79 2.35 8.91
CA ASP A 105 -3.41 1.35 8.06
C ASP A 105 -2.33 0.52 7.39
N MET A 106 -2.48 -0.79 7.43
CA MET A 106 -1.55 -1.74 6.84
C MET A 106 -2.08 -2.23 5.49
N TYR A 107 -1.27 -2.05 4.46
CA TYR A 107 -1.48 -2.60 3.13
C TYR A 107 -0.47 -3.73 2.92
N PHE A 108 -0.96 -4.91 2.55
CA PHE A 108 -0.11 -6.07 2.41
C PHE A 108 -0.67 -7.04 1.37
N SER A 109 -0.44 -6.73 0.11
CA SER A 109 -0.70 -7.61 -1.03
C SER A 109 0.36 -7.34 -2.10
N GLU A 110 0.37 -8.12 -3.16
CA GLU A 110 1.32 -7.93 -4.26
C GLU A 110 1.23 -6.51 -4.82
N GLY A 111 2.36 -5.79 -4.81
CA GLY A 111 2.42 -4.39 -5.23
C GLY A 111 1.85 -3.37 -4.24
N CYS A 112 1.35 -3.81 -3.09
CA CYS A 112 0.71 -2.97 -2.07
C CYS A 112 1.28 -3.29 -0.68
N THR A 113 2.58 -3.10 -0.46
CA THR A 113 3.26 -3.39 0.82
C THR A 113 3.76 -2.11 1.47
N TYR A 114 2.87 -1.42 2.17
CA TYR A 114 3.19 -0.16 2.84
C TYR A 114 2.24 0.12 4.01
N TYR A 115 2.65 1.04 4.86
CA TYR A 115 1.86 1.63 5.95
C TYR A 115 1.41 3.03 5.57
N VAL A 116 0.18 3.37 5.94
CA VAL A 116 -0.34 4.75 5.90
C VAL A 116 -0.63 5.18 7.34
N PHE A 117 0.20 6.08 7.86
CA PHE A 117 0.05 6.62 9.21
C PHE A 117 -1.02 7.71 9.23
N LEU A 118 -1.79 7.73 10.29
CA LEU A 118 -2.93 8.64 10.46
C LEU A 118 -2.62 9.72 11.51
N GLU A 119 -3.02 10.94 11.22
CA GLU A 119 -3.14 12.03 12.17
C GLU A 119 -4.59 12.55 12.16
N ASN A 120 -5.21 12.63 13.34
CA ASN A 120 -6.63 13.01 13.45
C ASN A 120 -7.54 12.18 12.52
N ASP A 121 -7.30 10.86 12.49
CA ASP A 121 -8.01 9.88 11.64
C ASP A 121 -7.90 10.13 10.13
N LYS A 122 -6.91 10.91 9.70
CA LYS A 122 -6.65 11.19 8.28
C LYS A 122 -5.27 10.70 7.86
N PRO A 123 -5.10 10.17 6.64
CA PRO A 123 -3.79 9.84 6.10
C PRO A 123 -2.85 11.05 6.12
N ALA A 124 -1.69 10.88 6.78
CA ALA A 124 -0.70 11.93 6.94
C ALA A 124 0.67 11.54 6.36
N TYR A 125 1.08 10.28 6.53
CA TYR A 125 2.37 9.77 6.07
C TYR A 125 2.20 8.39 5.45
N ALA A 126 3.07 8.03 4.53
CA ALA A 126 3.10 6.68 3.96
C ALA A 126 4.54 6.20 3.77
N ASN A 127 4.85 5.00 4.25
CA ASN A 127 6.17 4.40 4.15
C ASN A 127 6.06 2.95 3.67
N TYR A 128 7.02 2.51 2.86
CA TYR A 128 7.13 1.10 2.53
C TYR A 128 7.36 0.24 3.78
N ILE A 129 6.90 -1.00 3.71
CA ILE A 129 7.31 -2.05 4.65
C ILE A 129 8.68 -2.56 4.21
N THR A 130 9.62 -2.76 5.15
CA THR A 130 10.95 -3.26 4.81
C THR A 130 10.88 -4.67 4.21
N PRO A 131 11.82 -5.08 3.34
CA PRO A 131 11.86 -6.43 2.78
C PRO A 131 11.90 -7.53 3.85
N GLN A 132 12.59 -7.31 4.96
CA GLN A 132 12.64 -8.24 6.09
C GLN A 132 11.28 -8.39 6.77
N ALA A 133 10.55 -7.28 6.93
CA ALA A 133 9.20 -7.30 7.48
C ALA A 133 8.20 -7.97 6.54
N VAL A 134 8.34 -7.79 5.22
CA VAL A 134 7.53 -8.53 4.23
C VAL A 134 7.71 -10.04 4.40
N GLN A 135 8.94 -10.52 4.55
CA GLN A 135 9.22 -11.93 4.81
C GLN A 135 8.62 -12.41 6.13
N TYR A 136 8.73 -11.60 7.18
CA TYR A 136 8.14 -11.88 8.49
C TYR A 136 6.62 -12.03 8.40
N PHE A 137 5.91 -11.07 7.81
CA PHE A 137 4.45 -11.15 7.68
C PHE A 137 4.00 -12.27 6.75
N ASN A 138 4.72 -12.54 5.66
CA ASN A 138 4.44 -13.70 4.81
C ASN A 138 4.50 -15.00 5.61
N SER A 139 5.48 -15.14 6.49
CA SER A 139 5.62 -16.30 7.38
C SER A 139 4.47 -16.39 8.38
N VAL A 140 4.12 -15.28 9.03
CA VAL A 140 3.00 -15.21 9.98
C VAL A 140 1.69 -15.59 9.32
N PHE A 141 1.38 -15.01 8.17
CA PHE A 141 0.13 -15.28 7.45
C PHE A 141 0.08 -16.72 6.92
N SER A 142 1.18 -17.23 6.38
CA SER A 142 1.27 -18.61 5.92
C SER A 142 1.06 -19.60 7.05
N GLN A 143 1.68 -19.40 8.21
CA GLN A 143 1.48 -20.24 9.40
C GLN A 143 0.05 -20.21 9.92
N ALA A 144 -0.63 -19.09 9.77
CA ALA A 144 -2.05 -18.92 10.13
C ALA A 144 -3.01 -19.46 9.06
N GLY A 145 -2.52 -20.02 7.95
CA GLY A 145 -3.33 -20.54 6.84
C GLY A 145 -3.98 -19.47 5.98
N ILE A 146 -3.48 -18.23 6.04
CA ILE A 146 -3.97 -17.12 5.23
C ILE A 146 -3.35 -17.18 3.84
N THR A 147 -4.20 -17.17 2.82
CA THR A 147 -3.78 -17.21 1.42
C THR A 147 -3.56 -15.81 0.86
N PRO A 148 -2.75 -15.63 -0.21
CA PRO A 148 -2.57 -14.33 -0.87
C PRO A 148 -3.89 -13.70 -1.33
N GLU A 149 -4.90 -14.50 -1.68
CA GLU A 149 -6.22 -14.00 -2.11
C GLU A 149 -6.98 -13.28 -0.96
N GLN A 150 -6.76 -13.69 0.28
CA GLN A 150 -7.38 -13.06 1.46
C GLN A 150 -6.75 -11.71 1.82
N LEU A 151 -5.60 -11.38 1.23
CA LEU A 151 -4.87 -10.12 1.46
C LEU A 151 -5.20 -9.03 0.42
N LYS A 152 -6.04 -9.32 -0.56
CA LYS A 152 -6.44 -8.39 -1.65
C LYS A 152 -7.64 -7.53 -1.29
#